data_a089455b5a765b7dc451dbfd7c66fff2
#
_entry.id   a089455b5a765b7dc451dbfd7c66fff2
#
_cell.length_a   1.000
_cell.length_b   1.000
_cell.length_c   1.000
_cell.angle_alpha   90.00
_cell.angle_beta   90.00
_cell.angle_gamma   90.00
#
_symmetry.space_group_name_H-M   'P 1'
#
loop_
_entity.id
_entity.type
_entity.pdbx_description
1 polymer ?
#
loop_
_entity_poly.entity_id
_entity_poly.type
_entity_poly.pdbx_seq_one_letter_code
_entity_poly.pdbx_strand_id
1 'polypeptide(L)'
;EATLANARGSNQEPGVARWDFNQQQDDPTRFCLYEVYRSKEGLAAHRETAHFLTWRDAVKDMLVSERTRTEYTNLYPSDESW
;
A
#
# COMPACT_ATOMS: atom_id res chain seq x y z
N GLU A 1 -3.96 13.20 1.99
CA GLU A 1 -5.05 13.04 1.01
C GLU A 1 -4.62 12.19 -0.19
N ALA A 2 -3.39 12.39 -0.70
CA ALA A 2 -2.87 11.58 -1.82
C ALA A 2 -2.84 10.09 -1.44
N THR A 3 -2.41 9.75 -0.23
CA THR A 3 -2.36 8.37 0.23
C THR A 3 -3.75 7.79 0.46
N LEU A 4 -4.70 8.59 0.94
CA LEU A 4 -6.08 8.13 1.07
C LEU A 4 -6.71 7.83 -0.28
N ALA A 5 -6.42 8.65 -1.30
CA ALA A 5 -6.90 8.39 -2.65
C ALA A 5 -6.33 7.09 -3.21
N ASN A 6 -5.03 6.84 -2.98
CA ASN A 6 -4.39 5.59 -3.37
C ASN A 6 -5.00 4.40 -2.63
N ALA A 7 -5.27 4.54 -1.34
CA ALA A 7 -5.90 3.49 -0.54
C ALA A 7 -7.28 3.12 -1.07
N ARG A 8 -8.10 4.12 -1.39
CA ARG A 8 -9.44 3.88 -1.94
C ARG A 8 -9.38 3.15 -3.28
N GLY A 9 -8.48 3.58 -4.16
CA GLY A 9 -8.30 2.93 -5.46
C GLY A 9 -7.75 1.53 -5.31
N SER A 10 -6.77 1.33 -4.43
CA SER A 10 -6.14 0.02 -4.22
C SER A 10 -7.14 -1.02 -3.72
N ASN A 11 -8.05 -0.63 -2.83
CA ASN A 11 -9.04 -1.56 -2.30
C ASN A 11 -10.12 -1.95 -3.32
N GLN A 12 -10.16 -1.31 -4.49
CA GLN A 12 -11.04 -1.70 -5.58
C GLN A 12 -10.36 -2.67 -6.56
N GLU A 13 -9.06 -2.87 -6.45
CA GLU A 13 -8.31 -3.73 -7.37
C GLU A 13 -8.56 -5.20 -7.02
N PRO A 14 -8.88 -6.06 -8.01
CA PRO A 14 -9.15 -7.48 -7.73
C PRO A 14 -7.92 -8.23 -7.23
N GLY A 15 -6.72 -7.78 -7.54
CA GLY A 15 -5.47 -8.39 -7.07
C GLY A 15 -5.06 -7.98 -5.67
N VAL A 16 -5.76 -7.03 -5.05
CA VAL A 16 -5.45 -6.54 -3.71
C VAL A 16 -6.40 -7.16 -2.71
N ALA A 17 -5.86 -7.89 -1.74
CA ALA A 17 -6.66 -8.51 -0.69
C ALA A 17 -6.87 -7.54 0.48
N ARG A 18 -5.86 -6.71 0.76
CA ARG A 18 -5.93 -5.75 1.86
C ARG A 18 -4.94 -4.62 1.60
N TRP A 19 -5.34 -3.40 1.92
CA TRP A 19 -4.48 -2.22 1.78
C TRP A 19 -4.81 -1.24 2.90
N ASP A 20 -3.92 -1.13 3.89
CA ASP A 20 -4.13 -0.31 5.07
C ASP A 20 -3.16 0.85 5.09
N PHE A 21 -3.61 1.97 5.63
CA PHE A 21 -2.81 3.17 5.81
C PHE A 21 -2.86 3.56 7.28
N ASN A 22 -1.71 3.52 7.95
CA ASN A 22 -1.63 3.74 9.39
C ASN A 22 -0.65 4.87 9.73
N GLN A 23 -1.01 5.64 10.73
CA GLN A 23 -0.15 6.70 11.25
C GLN A 23 0.37 6.27 12.62
N GLN A 24 1.65 6.47 12.88
CA GLN A 24 2.24 6.13 14.16
C GLN A 24 1.69 7.06 15.25
N GLN A 25 1.25 6.49 16.37
CA GLN A 25 0.57 7.28 17.41
C GLN A 25 1.50 8.28 18.11
N ASP A 26 2.73 7.86 18.38
CA ASP A 26 3.70 8.69 19.10
C ASP A 26 4.59 9.53 18.19
N ASP A 27 4.39 9.45 16.89
CA ASP A 27 5.09 10.28 15.92
C ASP A 27 4.21 10.45 14.67
N PRO A 28 3.41 11.52 14.60
CA PRO A 28 2.47 11.73 13.49
C PRO A 28 3.13 11.95 12.12
N THR A 29 4.47 12.08 12.07
CA THR A 29 5.18 12.19 10.80
C THR A 29 5.52 10.85 10.19
N ARG A 30 5.27 9.75 10.91
CA ARG A 30 5.60 8.40 10.46
C ARG A 30 4.33 7.63 10.11
N PHE A 31 4.37 6.96 8.97
CA PHE A 31 3.25 6.23 8.42
C PHE A 31 3.69 4.83 8.00
N CYS A 32 2.75 3.90 8.01
CA CYS A 32 2.96 2.53 7.58
C CYS A 32 1.87 2.13 6.59
N LEU A 33 2.26 1.52 5.50
CA LEU A 33 1.34 0.91 4.55
C LEU A 33 1.47 -0.60 4.69
N TYR A 34 0.37 -1.27 5.00
CA TYR A 34 0.32 -2.71 5.09
C TYR A 34 -0.52 -3.21 3.93
N GLU A 35 0.12 -3.94 3.01
CA GLU A 35 -0.50 -4.30 1.75
C GLU A 35 -0.45 -5.81 1.56
N VAL A 36 -1.56 -6.40 1.19
CA VAL A 36 -1.66 -7.83 0.91
C VAL A 36 -2.18 -8.00 -0.50
N TYR A 37 -1.43 -8.72 -1.31
CA TYR A 37 -1.77 -9.00 -2.70
C TYR A 37 -2.08 -10.48 -2.86
N ARG A 38 -3.02 -10.80 -3.76
CA ARG A 38 -3.42 -12.20 -3.98
C ARG A 38 -2.36 -12.96 -4.75
N SER A 39 -1.50 -12.24 -5.50
CA SER A 39 -0.42 -12.84 -6.29
C SER A 39 0.60 -11.78 -6.63
N LYS A 40 1.74 -12.20 -7.18
CA LYS A 40 2.75 -11.25 -7.67
C LYS A 40 2.21 -10.40 -8.81
N GLU A 41 1.34 -10.95 -9.62
CA GLU A 41 0.69 -10.24 -10.71
C GLU A 41 -0.21 -9.12 -10.19
N GLY A 42 -0.85 -9.32 -9.04
CA GLY A 42 -1.65 -8.29 -8.38
C GLY A 42 -0.83 -7.09 -7.98
N LEU A 43 0.38 -7.31 -7.45
CA LEU A 43 1.29 -6.23 -7.11
C LEU A 43 1.77 -5.49 -8.36
N ALA A 44 2.12 -6.23 -9.41
CA ALA A 44 2.57 -5.62 -10.66
C ALA A 44 1.45 -4.78 -11.28
N ALA A 45 0.22 -5.28 -11.29
CA ALA A 45 -0.93 -4.54 -11.80
C ALA A 45 -1.19 -3.27 -10.99
N HIS A 46 -1.07 -3.34 -9.65
CA HIS A 46 -1.23 -2.18 -8.78
C HIS A 46 -0.28 -1.05 -9.18
N ARG A 47 0.97 -1.38 -9.46
CA ARG A 47 2.00 -0.39 -9.80
C ARG A 47 1.79 0.29 -11.16
N GLU A 48 0.90 -0.25 -11.96
CA GLU A 48 0.54 0.35 -13.26
C GLU A 48 -0.73 1.18 -13.20
N THR A 49 -1.42 1.21 -12.05
CA THR A 49 -2.66 1.96 -11.92
C THR A 49 -2.42 3.46 -11.87
N ALA A 50 -3.42 4.22 -12.31
CA ALA A 50 -3.36 5.68 -12.26
C ALA A 50 -3.24 6.18 -10.82
N HIS A 51 -3.99 5.56 -9.88
CA HIS A 51 -3.94 6.01 -8.48
C HIS A 51 -2.57 5.77 -7.84
N PHE A 52 -1.88 4.68 -8.18
CA PHE A 52 -0.52 4.46 -7.69
C PHE A 52 0.45 5.50 -8.26
N LEU A 53 0.42 5.71 -9.56
CA LEU A 53 1.34 6.64 -10.23
C LEU A 53 1.13 8.07 -9.74
N THR A 54 -0.10 8.49 -9.57
CA THR A 54 -0.44 9.81 -9.04
C THR A 54 0.07 9.95 -7.61
N TRP A 55 -0.14 8.92 -6.77
CA TRP A 55 0.35 8.92 -5.40
C TRP A 55 1.87 8.98 -5.35
N ARG A 56 2.54 8.16 -6.15
CA ARG A 56 4.01 8.11 -6.18
C ARG A 56 4.60 9.49 -6.48
N ASP A 57 4.04 10.17 -7.47
CA ASP A 57 4.54 11.48 -7.86
C ASP A 57 4.19 12.57 -6.84
N ALA A 58 3.05 12.46 -6.19
CA ALA A 58 2.62 13.43 -5.19
C ALA A 58 3.44 13.37 -3.90
N VAL A 59 3.80 12.15 -3.45
CA VAL A 59 4.46 11.99 -2.13
C VAL A 59 5.97 12.04 -2.18
N LYS A 60 6.60 11.90 -3.34
CA LYS A 60 8.07 11.82 -3.40
C LYS A 60 8.76 13.04 -2.79
N ASP A 61 8.17 14.22 -2.91
CA ASP A 61 8.71 15.46 -2.37
C ASP A 61 8.29 15.71 -0.91
N MET A 62 7.39 14.89 -0.39
CA MET A 62 6.90 15.01 0.99
C MET A 62 7.69 14.13 1.95
N LEU A 63 8.52 13.23 1.45
CA LEU A 63 9.27 12.28 2.27
C LEU A 63 10.59 12.89 2.71
N VAL A 64 10.90 12.75 4.00
CA VAL A 64 12.20 13.20 4.55
C VAL A 64 13.29 12.14 4.31
N SER A 65 12.89 10.91 3.99
CA SER A 65 13.80 9.82 3.67
C SER A 65 13.13 8.90 2.65
N GLU A 66 13.92 8.03 2.04
CA GLU A 66 13.37 7.05 1.12
C GLU A 66 12.41 6.11 1.84
N ARG A 67 11.37 5.67 1.10
CA ARG A 67 10.48 4.63 1.60
C ARG A 67 11.26 3.34 1.74
N THR A 68 11.03 2.64 2.83
CA THR A 68 11.55 1.29 3.01
C THR A 68 10.44 0.29 2.72
N ARG A 69 10.83 -0.90 2.29
CA ARG A 69 9.88 -1.97 1.99
C ARG A 69 10.40 -3.27 2.56
N THR A 70 9.52 -4.00 3.25
CA THR A 70 9.80 -5.34 3.72
C THR A 70 8.71 -6.26 3.19
N GLU A 71 9.11 -7.37 2.59
CA GLU A 71 8.18 -8.35 2.06
C GLU A 71 8.02 -9.49 3.06
N TYR A 72 6.77 -9.95 3.21
CA TYR A 72 6.44 -11.01 4.15
C TYR A 72 5.72 -12.15 3.45
N THR A 73 5.93 -13.36 3.94
CA THR A 73 5.14 -14.53 3.53
C THR A 73 4.02 -14.70 4.55
N ASN A 74 2.79 -14.82 4.08
CA ASN A 74 1.65 -15.01 4.97
C ASN A 74 1.67 -16.41 5.57
N LEU A 75 1.61 -16.49 6.89
CA LEU A 75 1.54 -17.76 7.62
C LEU A 75 0.19 -17.96 8.30
N TYR A 76 -0.48 -16.86 8.68
CA TYR A 76 -1.77 -16.86 9.34
C TYR A 76 -2.37 -15.47 9.29
N PRO A 77 -3.66 -15.29 9.06
CA PRO A 77 -4.65 -16.34 8.76
C PRO A 77 -4.41 -17.00 7.40
N SER A 78 -5.18 -18.05 7.05
CA SER A 78 -5.01 -18.71 5.76
C SER A 78 -5.29 -17.74 4.62
N ASP A 79 -4.69 -18.00 3.45
CA ASP A 79 -4.87 -17.12 2.28
C ASP A 79 -6.33 -16.97 1.88
N GLU A 80 -7.14 -17.95 2.15
CA GLU A 80 -8.58 -17.94 1.83
C GLU A 80 -9.36 -16.96 2.69
N SER A 81 -8.79 -16.48 3.79
CA SER A 81 -9.44 -15.54 4.70
C SER A 81 -9.38 -14.09 4.22
N TRP A 82 -8.56 -13.83 3.23
CA TRP A 82 -8.40 -12.48 2.70
C TRP A 82 -9.52 -12.04 1.76
#